data_d597d5adad9182b34d9c2e0e389c6caf
#
_entry.id   d597d5adad9182b34d9c2e0e389c6caf
#
_cell.length_a   1.000
_cell.length_b   1.000
_cell.length_c   1.000
_cell.angle_alpha   90.00
_cell.angle_beta   90.00
_cell.angle_gamma   90.00
#
_symmetry.space_group_name_H-M   'P 1'
#
loop_
_entity.id
_entity.type
_entity.pdbx_description
1 polymer ?
#
loop_
_entity_poly.entity_id
_entity_poly.type
_entity_poly.pdbx_seq_one_letter_code
_entity_poly.pdbx_strand_id
1 'polypeptide(L)'
;MPQIAVQDLSKTYRVAVRQRGIIGAARGLLSRRHRHIEALKGVTFSLDRGELVGMIGPNGAGKSTLIKILCGILMPSSGYCEIEGRVPWNERIRHVAGIGVVFGQRTQLWWDLPVIDSFELLRDIYRVPEARFRPTAETLISLLRIDQLLHQPVRQLSLGQRMRCDIAAAMLHSPTILFLDEPTIGLDANSKLALRDFIKNLNRDKGVTVILATHDMQDIEALAERVLIIGNGRILRDGSIAAMRAETFGERRLVVDFAENISDIAVEGVTVLSRAGRRVEFAFDSRVTAAHTLISRLTADHGIEELSIEEPTIEELIARFYTAHGAVEA
;
A
#
# COMPACT_ATOMS: atom_id res chain seq x y z
N MET A 1 9.53 -12.48 -20.04
CA MET A 1 8.10 -12.65 -19.68
C MET A 1 7.94 -12.07 -18.30
N PRO A 2 6.86 -11.32 -18.03
CA PRO A 2 6.63 -10.77 -16.71
C PRO A 2 6.51 -11.90 -15.67
N GLN A 3 6.89 -11.61 -14.43
CA GLN A 3 6.75 -12.56 -13.33
C GLN A 3 5.29 -12.67 -12.88
N ILE A 4 4.55 -11.57 -12.96
CA ILE A 4 3.12 -11.49 -12.68
C ILE A 4 2.44 -10.87 -13.90
N ALA A 5 1.44 -11.53 -14.45
CA ALA A 5 0.60 -11.02 -15.53
C ALA A 5 -0.88 -11.10 -15.11
N VAL A 6 -1.58 -9.99 -15.21
CA VAL A 6 -3.01 -9.86 -14.88
C VAL A 6 -3.72 -9.21 -16.05
N GLN A 7 -4.82 -9.80 -16.53
CA GLN A 7 -5.58 -9.31 -17.69
C GLN A 7 -7.08 -9.35 -17.39
N ASP A 8 -7.72 -8.21 -17.49
CA ASP A 8 -9.18 -8.00 -17.35
C ASP A 8 -9.77 -8.67 -16.08
N LEU A 9 -8.99 -8.70 -15.00
CA LEU A 9 -9.34 -9.41 -13.78
C LEU A 9 -10.51 -8.72 -13.08
N SER A 10 -11.60 -9.45 -12.87
CA SER A 10 -12.80 -8.94 -12.21
C SER A 10 -13.23 -9.83 -11.06
N LYS A 11 -13.81 -9.22 -10.02
CA LYS A 11 -14.35 -9.93 -8.87
C LYS A 11 -15.65 -9.32 -8.40
N THR A 12 -16.71 -10.11 -8.45
CA THR A 12 -18.04 -9.74 -7.93
C THR A 12 -18.40 -10.64 -6.75
N TYR A 13 -18.77 -10.05 -5.63
CA TYR A 13 -19.32 -10.75 -4.47
C TYR A 13 -20.84 -10.75 -4.52
N ARG A 14 -21.44 -11.90 -4.21
CA ARG A 14 -22.87 -12.02 -4.01
C ARG A 14 -23.17 -12.00 -2.51
N VAL A 15 -23.73 -10.89 -2.02
CA VAL A 15 -24.06 -10.71 -0.61
C VAL A 15 -25.58 -10.82 -0.42
N ALA A 16 -26.02 -11.73 0.43
CA ALA A 16 -27.43 -11.86 0.74
C ALA A 16 -27.91 -10.64 1.54
N VAL A 17 -28.96 -9.98 1.07
CA VAL A 17 -29.59 -8.86 1.75
C VAL A 17 -30.53 -9.42 2.85
N ARG A 18 -30.12 -9.30 4.12
CA ARG A 18 -30.99 -9.66 5.25
C ARG A 18 -32.03 -8.56 5.47
N GLN A 19 -33.29 -8.91 5.37
CA GLN A 19 -34.39 -8.03 5.82
C GLN A 19 -34.52 -8.11 7.35
N ARG A 20 -34.68 -6.97 8.00
CA ARG A 20 -34.85 -6.89 9.45
C ARG A 20 -36.25 -7.40 9.85
N GLY A 21 -36.33 -8.12 10.99
CA GLY A 21 -37.58 -8.60 11.60
C GLY A 21 -37.92 -10.06 11.27
N ILE A 22 -38.80 -10.67 12.09
CA ILE A 22 -39.18 -12.10 12.01
C ILE A 22 -39.88 -12.41 10.67
N ILE A 23 -40.73 -11.48 10.18
CA ILE A 23 -41.42 -11.62 8.89
C ILE A 23 -40.41 -11.51 7.72
N GLY A 24 -39.38 -10.68 7.86
CA GLY A 24 -38.29 -10.56 6.91
C GLY A 24 -37.40 -11.83 6.84
N ALA A 25 -37.20 -12.49 7.97
CA ALA A 25 -36.48 -13.77 8.06
C ALA A 25 -37.25 -14.91 7.36
N ALA A 26 -38.56 -15.00 7.56
CA ALA A 26 -39.40 -15.99 6.90
C ALA A 26 -39.49 -15.77 5.36
N ARG A 27 -39.63 -14.51 4.91
CA ARG A 27 -39.58 -14.17 3.47
C ARG A 27 -38.18 -14.42 2.86
N GLY A 28 -37.10 -14.22 3.64
CA GLY A 28 -35.72 -14.48 3.19
C GLY A 28 -35.42 -15.95 2.93
N LEU A 29 -36.18 -16.89 3.51
CA LEU A 29 -36.10 -18.32 3.19
C LEU A 29 -36.70 -18.65 1.83
N LEU A 30 -37.73 -17.93 1.38
CA LEU A 30 -38.43 -18.14 0.10
C LEU A 30 -37.86 -17.30 -1.06
N SER A 31 -37.27 -16.13 -0.78
CA SER A 31 -36.71 -15.24 -1.80
C SER A 31 -35.45 -14.57 -1.30
N ARG A 32 -34.29 -15.16 -1.62
CA ARG A 32 -32.97 -14.59 -1.31
C ARG A 32 -32.63 -13.47 -2.30
N ARG A 33 -32.93 -12.24 -1.94
CA ARG A 33 -32.39 -11.08 -2.67
C ARG A 33 -30.89 -11.00 -2.45
N HIS A 34 -30.10 -10.95 -3.52
CA HIS A 34 -28.67 -10.79 -3.48
C HIS A 34 -28.30 -9.41 -4.01
N ARG A 35 -27.37 -8.75 -3.33
CA ARG A 35 -26.68 -7.57 -3.84
C ARG A 35 -25.37 -8.04 -4.45
N HIS A 36 -25.07 -7.58 -5.64
CA HIS A 36 -23.78 -7.77 -6.29
C HIS A 36 -22.86 -6.59 -5.94
N ILE A 37 -21.68 -6.90 -5.42
CA ILE A 37 -20.65 -5.91 -5.10
C ILE A 37 -19.46 -6.22 -6.00
N GLU A 38 -19.21 -5.36 -6.96
CA GLU A 38 -18.06 -5.46 -7.87
C GLU A 38 -16.82 -4.89 -7.18
N ALA A 39 -15.99 -5.77 -6.62
CA ALA A 39 -14.78 -5.38 -5.91
C ALA A 39 -13.59 -5.13 -6.84
N LEU A 40 -13.56 -5.79 -8.00
CA LEU A 40 -12.59 -5.54 -9.09
C LEU A 40 -13.33 -5.52 -10.43
N LYS A 41 -12.89 -4.63 -11.33
CA LYS A 41 -13.57 -4.31 -12.60
C LYS A 41 -12.56 -4.20 -13.73
N GLY A 42 -12.12 -5.33 -14.28
CA GLY A 42 -11.21 -5.37 -15.44
C GLY A 42 -9.81 -4.83 -15.10
N VAL A 43 -9.20 -5.32 -14.02
CA VAL A 43 -7.85 -4.92 -13.62
C VAL A 43 -6.83 -5.59 -14.53
N THR A 44 -5.93 -4.80 -15.12
CA THR A 44 -4.88 -5.26 -16.03
C THR A 44 -3.55 -4.59 -15.65
N PHE A 45 -2.52 -5.38 -15.39
CA PHE A 45 -1.14 -4.94 -15.18
C PHE A 45 -0.17 -6.11 -15.28
N SER A 46 1.12 -5.82 -15.37
CA SER A 46 2.18 -6.82 -15.30
C SER A 46 3.33 -6.32 -14.44
N LEU A 47 4.05 -7.25 -13.80
CA LEU A 47 5.24 -6.96 -13.01
C LEU A 47 6.39 -7.85 -13.46
N ASP A 48 7.56 -7.26 -13.56
CA ASP A 48 8.79 -7.98 -13.83
C ASP A 48 9.44 -8.47 -12.53
N ARG A 49 10.39 -9.40 -12.67
CA ARG A 49 11.12 -9.95 -11.53
C ARG A 49 11.96 -8.89 -10.84
N GLY A 50 11.91 -8.85 -9.51
CA GLY A 50 12.68 -7.90 -8.70
C GLY A 50 12.04 -6.50 -8.63
N GLU A 51 10.87 -6.25 -9.21
CA GLU A 51 10.18 -4.97 -9.00
C GLU A 51 9.65 -4.84 -7.58
N LEU A 52 9.72 -3.63 -7.03
CA LEU A 52 9.02 -3.23 -5.81
C LEU A 52 7.92 -2.24 -6.19
N VAL A 53 6.66 -2.68 -6.09
CA VAL A 53 5.50 -1.91 -6.55
C VAL A 53 4.59 -1.57 -5.39
N GLY A 54 4.27 -0.30 -5.25
CA GLY A 54 3.27 0.21 -4.33
C GLY A 54 1.86 0.10 -4.90
N MET A 55 0.91 -0.38 -4.12
CA MET A 55 -0.50 -0.44 -4.46
C MET A 55 -1.28 0.48 -3.53
N ILE A 56 -1.76 1.59 -4.06
CA ILE A 56 -2.38 2.66 -3.31
C ILE A 56 -3.87 2.72 -3.60
N GLY A 57 -4.67 2.99 -2.58
CA GLY A 57 -6.10 3.19 -2.76
C GLY A 57 -6.83 3.38 -1.43
N PRO A 58 -8.00 4.01 -1.43
CA PRO A 58 -8.82 4.14 -0.23
C PRO A 58 -9.30 2.78 0.27
N ASN A 59 -9.87 2.76 1.47
CA ASN A 59 -10.50 1.56 2.00
C ASN A 59 -11.66 1.14 1.08
N GLY A 60 -11.72 -0.16 0.76
CA GLY A 60 -12.72 -0.67 -0.18
C GLY A 60 -12.37 -0.53 -1.67
N ALA A 61 -11.25 0.08 -2.05
CA ALA A 61 -10.83 0.22 -3.45
C ALA A 61 -10.57 -1.10 -4.19
N GLY A 62 -10.38 -2.21 -3.45
CA GLY A 62 -10.15 -3.53 -4.04
C GLY A 62 -8.75 -4.11 -3.78
N LYS A 63 -7.83 -3.38 -3.13
CA LYS A 63 -6.44 -3.80 -2.87
C LYS A 63 -6.32 -5.20 -2.27
N SER A 64 -6.89 -5.41 -1.10
CA SER A 64 -6.84 -6.73 -0.42
C SER A 64 -7.59 -7.84 -1.19
N THR A 65 -8.60 -7.48 -2.01
CA THR A 65 -9.25 -8.47 -2.89
C THR A 65 -8.30 -8.92 -3.99
N LEU A 66 -7.59 -7.96 -4.61
CA LEU A 66 -6.58 -8.25 -5.62
C LEU A 66 -5.46 -9.11 -5.05
N ILE A 67 -4.86 -8.71 -3.91
CA ILE A 67 -3.82 -9.53 -3.24
C ILE A 67 -4.32 -10.95 -2.95
N LYS A 68 -5.53 -11.12 -2.44
CA LYS A 68 -6.09 -12.46 -2.16
C LYS A 68 -6.25 -13.32 -3.42
N ILE A 69 -6.52 -12.71 -4.58
CA ILE A 69 -6.56 -13.45 -5.86
C ILE A 69 -5.14 -13.80 -6.29
N LEU A 70 -4.20 -12.85 -6.22
CA LEU A 70 -2.79 -13.10 -6.54
C LEU A 70 -2.18 -14.18 -5.65
N CYS A 71 -2.56 -14.25 -4.37
CA CYS A 71 -2.13 -15.30 -3.44
C CYS A 71 -2.87 -16.65 -3.63
N GLY A 72 -3.81 -16.76 -4.58
CA GLY A 72 -4.60 -17.98 -4.78
C GLY A 72 -5.61 -18.27 -3.67
N ILE A 73 -5.91 -17.32 -2.78
CA ILE A 73 -6.92 -17.44 -1.72
C ILE A 73 -8.32 -17.28 -2.29
N LEU A 74 -8.48 -16.39 -3.27
CA LEU A 74 -9.76 -16.12 -3.95
C LEU A 74 -9.63 -16.43 -5.44
N MET A 75 -10.72 -16.95 -6.02
CA MET A 75 -10.87 -17.05 -7.47
C MET A 75 -11.51 -15.78 -8.01
N PRO A 76 -11.07 -15.25 -9.16
CA PRO A 76 -11.75 -14.13 -9.84
C PRO A 76 -13.12 -14.59 -10.36
N SER A 77 -13.96 -13.62 -10.73
CA SER A 77 -15.23 -13.88 -11.42
C SER A 77 -15.02 -14.00 -12.93
N SER A 78 -14.02 -13.27 -13.46
CA SER A 78 -13.57 -13.33 -14.87
C SER A 78 -12.16 -12.75 -14.99
N GLY A 79 -11.56 -12.90 -16.18
CA GLY A 79 -10.21 -12.45 -16.47
C GLY A 79 -9.16 -13.52 -16.20
N TYR A 80 -7.90 -13.14 -16.37
CA TYR A 80 -6.75 -14.04 -16.29
C TYR A 80 -5.69 -13.50 -15.34
N CYS A 81 -5.03 -14.42 -14.64
CA CYS A 81 -3.86 -14.12 -13.82
C CYS A 81 -2.87 -15.27 -13.89
N GLU A 82 -1.63 -14.94 -14.19
CA GLU A 82 -0.51 -15.86 -14.21
C GLU A 82 0.64 -15.31 -13.36
N ILE A 83 1.22 -16.14 -12.52
CA ILE A 83 2.35 -15.80 -11.66
C ILE A 83 3.39 -16.91 -11.81
N GLU A 84 4.58 -16.55 -12.28
CA GLU A 84 5.66 -17.50 -12.58
C GLU A 84 5.22 -18.68 -13.47
N GLY A 85 4.42 -18.40 -14.51
CA GLY A 85 3.91 -19.41 -15.43
C GLY A 85 2.76 -20.27 -14.87
N ARG A 86 2.16 -19.87 -13.72
CA ARG A 86 1.11 -20.64 -13.06
C ARG A 86 -0.13 -19.78 -12.81
N VAL A 87 -1.29 -20.40 -12.94
CA VAL A 87 -2.56 -19.81 -12.50
C VAL A 87 -2.75 -20.10 -11.00
N PRO A 88 -2.78 -19.08 -10.12
CA PRO A 88 -2.69 -19.24 -8.66
C PRO A 88 -3.69 -20.23 -8.05
N TRP A 89 -4.93 -20.25 -8.52
CA TRP A 89 -5.98 -21.11 -7.98
C TRP A 89 -6.01 -22.53 -8.57
N ASN A 90 -5.35 -22.76 -9.71
CA ASN A 90 -5.26 -24.09 -10.32
C ASN A 90 -4.12 -24.93 -9.72
N GLU A 91 -2.98 -24.29 -9.45
CA GLU A 91 -1.78 -24.94 -8.92
C GLU A 91 -1.42 -24.41 -7.52
N ARG A 92 -2.41 -24.30 -6.66
CA ARG A 92 -2.32 -23.59 -5.38
C ARG A 92 -1.14 -24.00 -4.51
N ILE A 93 -0.87 -25.30 -4.36
CA ILE A 93 0.23 -25.80 -3.50
C ILE A 93 1.59 -25.32 -4.03
N ARG A 94 1.82 -25.45 -5.34
CA ARG A 94 3.07 -25.00 -5.98
C ARG A 94 3.19 -23.50 -5.97
N HIS A 95 2.07 -22.80 -6.19
CA HIS A 95 2.03 -21.35 -6.17
C HIS A 95 2.38 -20.80 -4.78
N VAL A 96 1.73 -21.28 -3.72
CA VAL A 96 1.96 -20.83 -2.33
C VAL A 96 3.40 -21.11 -1.87
N ALA A 97 4.04 -22.18 -2.36
CA ALA A 97 5.45 -22.46 -2.07
C ALA A 97 6.43 -21.42 -2.63
N GLY A 98 6.03 -20.61 -3.61
CA GLY A 98 6.86 -19.57 -4.24
C GLY A 98 6.59 -18.16 -3.71
N ILE A 99 5.57 -17.96 -2.90
CA ILE A 99 5.17 -16.64 -2.43
C ILE A 99 5.21 -16.53 -0.90
N GLY A 100 5.59 -15.35 -0.39
CA GLY A 100 5.40 -14.93 1.00
C GLY A 100 4.24 -13.95 1.07
N VAL A 101 3.43 -14.03 2.13
CA VAL A 101 2.27 -13.15 2.32
C VAL A 101 2.21 -12.68 3.75
N VAL A 102 2.03 -11.38 3.95
CA VAL A 102 1.80 -10.77 5.27
C VAL A 102 0.56 -9.90 5.20
N PHE A 103 -0.41 -10.17 6.08
CA PHE A 103 -1.60 -9.34 6.26
C PHE A 103 -1.49 -8.57 7.58
N GLY A 104 -1.40 -7.24 7.53
CA GLY A 104 -1.08 -6.40 8.69
C GLY A 104 -1.98 -6.59 9.92
N GLN A 105 -3.23 -6.98 9.71
CA GLN A 105 -4.19 -7.21 10.81
C GLN A 105 -4.31 -8.68 11.25
N ARG A 106 -3.61 -9.59 10.58
CA ARG A 106 -3.70 -11.04 10.86
C ARG A 106 -2.31 -11.63 10.91
N THR A 107 -2.04 -12.39 11.98
CA THR A 107 -0.81 -13.16 12.08
C THR A 107 -0.98 -14.55 11.45
N GLN A 108 0.08 -15.05 10.85
CA GLN A 108 0.20 -16.44 10.43
C GLN A 108 0.84 -17.33 11.50
N LEU A 109 1.36 -16.71 12.58
CA LEU A 109 1.95 -17.42 13.71
C LEU A 109 0.86 -17.96 14.64
N TRP A 110 1.15 -19.05 15.33
CA TRP A 110 0.23 -19.66 16.28
C TRP A 110 0.20 -18.87 17.59
N TRP A 111 -0.97 -18.37 17.92
CA TRP A 111 -1.21 -17.37 18.98
C TRP A 111 -0.66 -17.76 20.36
N ASP A 112 -0.81 -19.05 20.74
CA ASP A 112 -0.42 -19.56 22.04
C ASP A 112 0.98 -20.20 22.07
N LEU A 113 1.63 -20.35 20.91
CA LEU A 113 2.95 -20.94 20.82
C LEU A 113 4.05 -19.88 20.85
N PRO A 114 5.27 -20.23 21.30
CA PRO A 114 6.47 -19.46 21.05
C PRO A 114 6.70 -19.22 19.56
N VAL A 115 7.33 -18.10 19.22
CA VAL A 115 7.62 -17.75 17.82
C VAL A 115 8.43 -18.85 17.14
N ILE A 116 9.43 -19.41 17.81
CA ILE A 116 10.31 -20.45 17.26
C ILE A 116 9.52 -21.71 16.87
N ASP A 117 8.55 -22.11 17.70
CA ASP A 117 7.71 -23.28 17.42
C ASP A 117 6.85 -23.04 16.17
N SER A 118 6.36 -21.80 16.01
CA SER A 118 5.65 -21.40 14.78
C SER A 118 6.57 -21.47 13.55
N PHE A 119 7.84 -21.11 13.68
CA PHE A 119 8.81 -21.19 12.58
C PHE A 119 9.09 -22.64 12.19
N GLU A 120 9.22 -23.53 13.16
CA GLU A 120 9.42 -24.96 12.92
C GLU A 120 8.20 -25.61 12.25
N LEU A 121 6.98 -25.27 12.69
CA LEU A 121 5.76 -25.71 12.05
C LEU A 121 5.67 -25.23 10.59
N LEU A 122 6.05 -23.98 10.33
CA LEU A 122 6.10 -23.47 8.95
C LEU A 122 7.16 -24.17 8.12
N ARG A 123 8.34 -24.47 8.66
CA ARG A 123 9.35 -25.31 8.01
C ARG A 123 8.75 -26.60 7.51
N ASP A 124 8.00 -27.30 8.39
CA ASP A 124 7.42 -28.59 8.10
C ASP A 124 6.27 -28.47 7.07
N ILE A 125 5.41 -27.45 7.19
CA ILE A 125 4.32 -27.17 6.24
C ILE A 125 4.88 -26.91 4.83
N TYR A 126 5.92 -26.07 4.72
CA TYR A 126 6.57 -25.74 3.45
C TYR A 126 7.61 -26.78 3.02
N ARG A 127 7.84 -27.83 3.85
CA ARG A 127 8.82 -28.91 3.62
C ARG A 127 10.23 -28.36 3.33
N VAL A 128 10.63 -27.34 4.08
CA VAL A 128 11.96 -26.74 3.94
C VAL A 128 13.00 -27.65 4.58
N PRO A 129 14.01 -28.13 3.84
CA PRO A 129 15.09 -28.96 4.42
C PRO A 129 15.83 -28.18 5.51
N GLU A 130 16.20 -28.86 6.59
CA GLU A 130 16.89 -28.25 7.76
C GLU A 130 18.14 -27.48 7.33
N ALA A 131 18.91 -28.02 6.41
CA ALA A 131 20.14 -27.38 5.89
C ALA A 131 19.89 -26.03 5.20
N ARG A 132 18.67 -25.76 4.71
CA ARG A 132 18.24 -24.46 4.16
C ARG A 132 17.54 -23.61 5.19
N PHE A 133 16.73 -24.23 6.05
CA PHE A 133 15.92 -23.53 7.05
C PHE A 133 16.80 -22.80 8.05
N ARG A 134 17.76 -23.49 8.67
CA ARG A 134 18.58 -22.93 9.74
C ARG A 134 19.34 -21.65 9.32
N PRO A 135 20.13 -21.62 8.25
CA PRO A 135 20.82 -20.39 7.82
C PRO A 135 19.85 -19.26 7.43
N THR A 136 18.70 -19.61 6.83
CA THR A 136 17.68 -18.63 6.47
C THR A 136 17.04 -18.03 7.70
N ALA A 137 16.65 -18.85 8.68
CA ALA A 137 16.06 -18.39 9.94
C ALA A 137 17.04 -17.52 10.73
N GLU A 138 18.30 -17.93 10.89
CA GLU A 138 19.35 -17.14 11.57
C GLU A 138 19.53 -15.77 10.92
N THR A 139 19.57 -15.72 9.60
CA THR A 139 19.68 -14.45 8.84
C THR A 139 18.46 -13.55 9.10
N LEU A 140 17.25 -14.09 9.02
CA LEU A 140 16.02 -13.34 9.23
C LEU A 140 15.88 -12.86 10.68
N ILE A 141 16.23 -13.70 11.66
CA ILE A 141 16.23 -13.37 13.08
C ILE A 141 17.14 -12.17 13.35
N SER A 142 18.35 -12.21 12.81
CA SER A 142 19.33 -11.13 12.97
C SER A 142 18.87 -9.83 12.27
N LEU A 143 18.44 -9.91 11.00
CA LEU A 143 18.02 -8.74 10.23
C LEU A 143 16.80 -8.05 10.83
N LEU A 144 15.84 -8.82 11.33
CA LEU A 144 14.60 -8.32 11.93
C LEU A 144 14.72 -8.06 13.44
N ARG A 145 15.87 -8.37 14.03
CA ARG A 145 16.17 -8.19 15.48
C ARG A 145 15.08 -8.82 16.36
N ILE A 146 14.80 -10.10 16.13
CA ILE A 146 13.74 -10.86 16.82
C ILE A 146 14.29 -11.97 17.70
N ASP A 147 15.61 -12.03 17.93
CA ASP A 147 16.31 -13.02 18.75
C ASP A 147 15.69 -13.17 20.14
N GLN A 148 15.42 -12.05 20.83
CA GLN A 148 14.83 -12.04 22.17
C GLN A 148 13.34 -12.42 22.21
N LEU A 149 12.69 -12.51 21.03
CA LEU A 149 11.27 -12.80 20.90
C LEU A 149 10.97 -14.27 20.64
N LEU A 150 11.98 -15.06 20.26
CA LEU A 150 11.80 -16.42 19.76
C LEU A 150 11.07 -17.35 20.74
N HIS A 151 11.37 -17.22 22.03
CA HIS A 151 10.79 -18.07 23.08
C HIS A 151 9.55 -17.46 23.74
N GLN A 152 9.07 -16.31 23.25
CA GLN A 152 7.86 -15.67 23.76
C GLN A 152 6.64 -16.18 22.99
N PRO A 153 5.52 -16.49 23.67
CA PRO A 153 4.24 -16.75 23.00
C PRO A 153 3.79 -15.54 22.16
N VAL A 154 3.30 -15.80 20.94
CA VAL A 154 2.91 -14.75 19.99
C VAL A 154 1.93 -13.74 20.57
N ARG A 155 1.00 -14.18 21.45
CA ARG A 155 0.03 -13.31 22.14
C ARG A 155 0.64 -12.24 23.04
N GLN A 156 1.90 -12.41 23.48
CA GLN A 156 2.59 -11.48 24.36
C GLN A 156 3.38 -10.41 23.60
N LEU A 157 3.52 -10.56 22.30
CA LEU A 157 4.24 -9.62 21.44
C LEU A 157 3.44 -8.35 21.20
N SER A 158 4.13 -7.21 21.19
CA SER A 158 3.56 -5.98 20.65
C SER A 158 3.23 -6.14 19.17
N LEU A 159 2.41 -5.27 18.62
CA LEU A 159 2.04 -5.31 17.19
C LEU A 159 3.29 -5.25 16.30
N GLY A 160 4.25 -4.35 16.61
CA GLY A 160 5.49 -4.23 15.84
C GLY A 160 6.41 -5.45 15.97
N GLN A 161 6.51 -6.02 17.18
CA GLN A 161 7.26 -7.27 17.39
C GLN A 161 6.66 -8.42 16.60
N ARG A 162 5.33 -8.56 16.67
CA ARG A 162 4.58 -9.58 15.93
C ARG A 162 4.75 -9.42 14.42
N MET A 163 4.65 -8.19 13.90
CA MET A 163 4.84 -7.92 12.46
C MET A 163 6.22 -8.36 11.98
N ARG A 164 7.29 -8.07 12.73
CA ARG A 164 8.64 -8.52 12.39
C ARG A 164 8.74 -10.05 12.37
N CYS A 165 8.12 -10.73 13.31
CA CYS A 165 8.05 -12.19 13.33
C CYS A 165 7.20 -12.75 12.18
N ASP A 166 6.08 -12.11 11.82
CA ASP A 166 5.24 -12.49 10.67
C ASP A 166 5.99 -12.37 9.34
N ILE A 167 6.80 -11.32 9.17
CA ILE A 167 7.62 -11.13 7.99
C ILE A 167 8.72 -12.19 7.92
N ALA A 168 9.40 -12.48 9.06
CA ALA A 168 10.35 -13.60 9.10
C ALA A 168 9.68 -14.91 8.69
N ALA A 169 8.52 -15.21 9.26
CA ALA A 169 7.74 -16.41 8.94
C ALA A 169 7.39 -16.52 7.45
N ALA A 170 6.97 -15.41 6.82
CA ALA A 170 6.67 -15.36 5.39
C ALA A 170 7.89 -15.59 4.49
N MET A 171 9.11 -15.45 5.02
CA MET A 171 10.36 -15.56 4.27
C MET A 171 11.14 -16.87 4.55
N LEU A 172 10.72 -17.70 5.51
CA LEU A 172 11.45 -18.93 5.90
C LEU A 172 11.67 -19.92 4.76
N HIS A 173 10.72 -20.00 3.83
CA HIS A 173 10.80 -20.88 2.67
C HIS A 173 11.46 -20.24 1.44
N SER A 174 12.03 -19.02 1.60
CA SER A 174 12.73 -18.26 0.57
C SER A 174 11.88 -18.01 -0.70
N PRO A 175 10.72 -17.36 -0.57
CA PRO A 175 9.85 -17.06 -1.70
C PRO A 175 10.51 -16.08 -2.67
N THR A 176 10.08 -16.08 -3.92
CA THR A 176 10.51 -15.13 -4.96
C THR A 176 9.65 -13.88 -5.03
N ILE A 177 8.46 -13.93 -4.44
CA ILE A 177 7.49 -12.84 -4.41
C ILE A 177 7.01 -12.65 -2.98
N LEU A 178 6.93 -11.40 -2.51
CA LEU A 178 6.40 -11.04 -1.20
C LEU A 178 5.20 -10.08 -1.35
N PHE A 179 4.05 -10.49 -0.86
CA PHE A 179 2.85 -9.66 -0.76
C PHE A 179 2.72 -9.10 0.65
N LEU A 180 2.64 -7.79 0.77
CA LEU A 180 2.49 -7.06 2.02
C LEU A 180 1.19 -6.24 1.97
N ASP A 181 0.21 -6.60 2.79
CA ASP A 181 -1.07 -5.88 2.88
C ASP A 181 -1.13 -5.12 4.21
N GLU A 182 -0.90 -3.80 4.16
CA GLU A 182 -0.86 -2.88 5.31
C GLU A 182 0.18 -3.28 6.40
N PRO A 183 1.46 -3.52 6.06
CA PRO A 183 2.43 -4.10 7.00
C PRO A 183 2.88 -3.12 8.09
N THR A 184 2.66 -1.82 7.93
CA THR A 184 3.11 -0.76 8.84
C THR A 184 2.01 -0.22 9.75
N ILE A 185 0.77 -0.72 9.59
CA ILE A 185 -0.36 -0.23 10.37
C ILE A 185 -0.14 -0.47 11.88
N GLY A 186 -0.29 0.59 12.67
CA GLY A 186 -0.14 0.54 14.12
C GLY A 186 1.28 0.32 14.63
N LEU A 187 2.30 0.43 13.78
CA LEU A 187 3.71 0.43 14.18
C LEU A 187 4.16 1.82 14.63
N ASP A 188 5.06 1.85 15.60
CA ASP A 188 5.80 3.06 15.97
C ASP A 188 6.80 3.46 14.87
N ALA A 189 7.30 4.71 14.92
CA ALA A 189 8.19 5.26 13.90
C ALA A 189 9.47 4.44 13.69
N ASN A 190 10.08 3.97 14.77
CA ASN A 190 11.32 3.16 14.68
C ASN A 190 11.06 1.80 14.03
N SER A 191 9.95 1.15 14.38
CA SER A 191 9.52 -0.11 13.77
C SER A 191 9.21 0.04 12.29
N LYS A 192 8.57 1.15 11.87
CA LYS A 192 8.33 1.47 10.47
C LYS A 192 9.63 1.62 9.68
N LEU A 193 10.58 2.40 10.20
CA LEU A 193 11.89 2.60 9.56
C LEU A 193 12.64 1.27 9.39
N ALA A 194 12.75 0.47 10.45
CA ALA A 194 13.41 -0.82 10.39
C ALA A 194 12.76 -1.77 9.37
N LEU A 195 11.43 -1.75 9.28
CA LEU A 195 10.70 -2.55 8.30
C LEU A 195 10.96 -2.08 6.87
N ARG A 196 10.94 -0.76 6.63
CA ARG A 196 11.27 -0.18 5.31
C ARG A 196 12.67 -0.57 4.85
N ASP A 197 13.66 -0.45 5.73
CA ASP A 197 15.04 -0.84 5.44
C ASP A 197 15.14 -2.34 5.13
N PHE A 198 14.44 -3.19 5.88
CA PHE A 198 14.40 -4.62 5.62
C PHE A 198 13.82 -4.93 4.23
N ILE A 199 12.66 -4.32 3.87
CA ILE A 199 12.02 -4.54 2.58
C ILE A 199 12.92 -4.09 1.43
N LYS A 200 13.57 -2.92 1.54
CA LYS A 200 14.54 -2.42 0.56
C LYS A 200 15.69 -3.39 0.35
N ASN A 201 16.31 -3.82 1.44
CA ASN A 201 17.45 -4.74 1.38
C ASN A 201 17.05 -6.09 0.80
N LEU A 202 15.86 -6.62 1.18
CA LEU A 202 15.32 -7.86 0.63
C LEU A 202 15.12 -7.77 -0.90
N ASN A 203 14.53 -6.69 -1.37
CA ASN A 203 14.32 -6.48 -2.80
C ASN A 203 15.65 -6.30 -3.54
N ARG A 204 16.52 -5.38 -3.08
CA ARG A 204 17.80 -5.07 -3.72
C ARG A 204 18.78 -6.24 -3.70
N ASP A 205 18.97 -6.86 -2.52
CA ASP A 205 20.07 -7.82 -2.30
C ASP A 205 19.67 -9.26 -2.66
N LYS A 206 18.38 -9.59 -2.53
CA LYS A 206 17.81 -10.93 -2.83
C LYS A 206 17.01 -10.99 -4.12
N GLY A 207 16.71 -9.84 -4.74
CA GLY A 207 15.91 -9.78 -5.97
C GLY A 207 14.45 -10.25 -5.78
N VAL A 208 13.92 -10.21 -4.56
CA VAL A 208 12.54 -10.58 -4.27
C VAL A 208 11.60 -9.51 -4.83
N THR A 209 10.64 -9.92 -5.63
CA THR A 209 9.58 -9.02 -6.10
C THR A 209 8.62 -8.70 -4.95
N VAL A 210 8.33 -7.42 -4.74
CA VAL A 210 7.49 -6.99 -3.61
C VAL A 210 6.27 -6.24 -4.12
N ILE A 211 5.09 -6.63 -3.66
CA ILE A 211 3.85 -5.85 -3.80
C ILE A 211 3.45 -5.35 -2.42
N LEU A 212 3.50 -4.03 -2.24
CA LEU A 212 3.15 -3.36 -1.00
C LEU A 212 1.81 -2.64 -1.16
N ALA A 213 0.74 -3.17 -0.58
CA ALA A 213 -0.52 -2.46 -0.47
C ALA A 213 -0.54 -1.66 0.84
N THR A 214 -0.71 -0.37 0.73
CA THR A 214 -0.80 0.53 1.88
C THR A 214 -1.59 1.79 1.53
N HIS A 215 -2.05 2.48 2.57
CA HIS A 215 -2.57 3.84 2.48
C HIS A 215 -1.60 4.87 3.08
N ASP A 216 -0.47 4.42 3.66
CA ASP A 216 0.59 5.27 4.19
C ASP A 216 1.53 5.71 3.04
N MET A 217 1.43 6.99 2.66
CA MET A 217 2.21 7.54 1.55
C MET A 217 3.70 7.59 1.82
N GLN A 218 4.09 7.72 3.09
CA GLN A 218 5.50 7.67 3.47
C GLN A 218 6.14 6.31 3.20
N ASP A 219 5.37 5.21 3.31
CA ASP A 219 5.85 3.88 2.94
C ASP A 219 6.09 3.78 1.43
N ILE A 220 5.15 4.35 0.67
CA ILE A 220 5.23 4.37 -0.78
C ILE A 220 6.42 5.18 -1.26
N GLU A 221 6.60 6.41 -0.78
CA GLU A 221 7.75 7.27 -1.14
C GLU A 221 9.08 6.64 -0.75
N ALA A 222 9.10 5.98 0.41
CA ALA A 222 10.31 5.34 0.90
C ALA A 222 10.70 4.09 0.11
N LEU A 223 9.74 3.33 -0.42
CA LEU A 223 9.96 1.97 -0.91
C LEU A 223 9.75 1.82 -2.42
N ALA A 224 8.67 2.40 -2.97
CA ALA A 224 8.21 2.07 -4.31
C ALA A 224 8.66 3.10 -5.35
N GLU A 225 9.26 2.63 -6.44
CA GLU A 225 9.53 3.46 -7.62
C GLU A 225 8.32 3.53 -8.55
N ARG A 226 7.53 2.45 -8.61
CA ARG A 226 6.30 2.30 -9.41
C ARG A 226 5.10 2.10 -8.50
N VAL A 227 3.99 2.71 -8.86
CA VAL A 227 2.74 2.62 -8.10
C VAL A 227 1.56 2.29 -8.99
N LEU A 228 0.66 1.47 -8.44
CA LEU A 228 -0.67 1.18 -8.98
C LEU A 228 -1.69 1.93 -8.11
N ILE A 229 -2.29 2.98 -8.65
CA ILE A 229 -3.37 3.71 -7.98
C ILE A 229 -4.69 3.00 -8.28
N ILE A 230 -5.34 2.47 -7.24
CA ILE A 230 -6.59 1.73 -7.37
C ILE A 230 -7.74 2.54 -6.79
N GLY A 231 -8.81 2.69 -7.56
CA GLY A 231 -10.06 3.32 -7.13
C GLY A 231 -11.27 2.60 -7.72
N ASN A 232 -12.32 2.41 -6.92
CA ASN A 232 -13.58 1.77 -7.33
C ASN A 232 -13.41 0.43 -8.07
N GLY A 233 -12.39 -0.35 -7.67
CA GLY A 233 -12.08 -1.65 -8.26
C GLY A 233 -11.34 -1.61 -9.60
N ARG A 234 -10.80 -0.46 -10.01
CA ARG A 234 -10.04 -0.27 -11.26
C ARG A 234 -8.66 0.28 -10.96
N ILE A 235 -7.69 0.02 -11.84
CA ILE A 235 -6.43 0.76 -11.86
C ILE A 235 -6.71 2.11 -12.54
N LEU A 236 -6.54 3.19 -11.78
CA LEU A 236 -6.69 4.55 -12.26
C LEU A 236 -5.39 5.05 -12.90
N ARG A 237 -4.26 4.62 -12.35
CA ARG A 237 -2.93 4.95 -12.83
C ARG A 237 -1.96 3.81 -12.54
N ASP A 238 -1.07 3.57 -13.48
CA ASP A 238 0.10 2.69 -13.36
C ASP A 238 1.33 3.47 -13.87
N GLY A 239 2.35 3.64 -13.05
CA GLY A 239 3.55 4.36 -13.43
C GLY A 239 4.48 4.70 -12.28
N SER A 240 5.60 5.35 -12.59
CA SER A 240 6.54 5.79 -11.58
C SER A 240 6.07 7.06 -10.86
N ILE A 241 6.42 7.18 -9.57
CA ILE A 241 6.17 8.40 -8.79
C ILE A 241 6.83 9.60 -9.45
N ALA A 242 8.04 9.42 -9.99
CA ALA A 242 8.77 10.47 -10.70
C ALA A 242 8.01 10.97 -11.94
N ALA A 243 7.41 10.05 -12.72
CA ALA A 243 6.60 10.43 -13.88
C ALA A 243 5.33 11.19 -13.47
N MET A 244 4.67 10.76 -12.37
CA MET A 244 3.49 11.45 -11.84
C MET A 244 3.83 12.86 -11.35
N ARG A 245 4.97 13.04 -10.69
CA ARG A 245 5.47 14.37 -10.30
C ARG A 245 5.82 15.23 -11.52
N ALA A 246 6.39 14.63 -12.58
CA ALA A 246 6.70 15.34 -13.80
C ALA A 246 5.46 15.83 -14.57
N GLU A 247 4.33 15.13 -14.47
CA GLU A 247 3.05 15.58 -15.06
C GLU A 247 2.53 16.87 -14.39
N THR A 248 2.86 17.08 -13.12
CA THR A 248 2.58 18.31 -12.37
C THR A 248 3.77 19.28 -12.38
N PHE A 249 4.75 19.03 -13.25
CA PHE A 249 5.95 19.87 -13.36
C PHE A 249 5.59 21.33 -13.60
N GLY A 250 6.06 22.19 -12.70
CA GLY A 250 5.73 23.62 -12.70
C GLY A 250 4.74 24.01 -11.60
N GLU A 251 3.88 23.15 -11.15
CA GLU A 251 3.04 23.46 -9.99
C GLU A 251 3.89 23.46 -8.71
N ARG A 252 3.84 24.57 -8.01
CA ARG A 252 4.56 24.83 -6.75
C ARG A 252 3.62 25.39 -5.72
N ARG A 253 3.91 25.12 -4.47
CA ARG A 253 3.26 25.72 -3.34
C ARG A 253 4.22 26.73 -2.71
N LEU A 254 3.77 27.97 -2.50
CA LEU A 254 4.44 28.96 -1.70
C LEU A 254 3.69 29.08 -0.39
N VAL A 255 4.35 28.73 0.70
CA VAL A 255 3.85 28.92 2.06
C VAL A 255 4.49 30.15 2.64
N VAL A 256 3.69 31.10 3.10
CA VAL A 256 4.15 32.37 3.61
C VAL A 256 3.55 32.63 4.99
N ASP A 257 4.41 32.86 5.95
CA ASP A 257 4.04 33.38 7.27
C ASP A 257 4.26 34.88 7.29
N PHE A 258 3.15 35.65 7.31
CA PHE A 258 3.16 37.10 7.30
C PHE A 258 3.35 37.68 8.71
N ALA A 259 3.94 38.89 8.79
CA ALA A 259 4.10 39.58 10.07
C ALA A 259 2.75 39.91 10.73
N GLU A 260 1.70 40.11 9.92
CA GLU A 260 0.36 40.48 10.37
C GLU A 260 -0.69 39.56 9.73
N ASN A 261 -1.89 39.50 10.32
CA ASN A 261 -3.01 38.79 9.74
C ASN A 261 -3.50 39.49 8.47
N ILE A 262 -3.49 38.80 7.34
CA ILE A 262 -3.95 39.35 6.07
C ILE A 262 -5.34 38.77 5.77
N SER A 263 -6.35 39.62 5.77
CA SER A 263 -7.74 39.23 5.54
C SER A 263 -8.07 39.09 4.06
N ASP A 264 -7.41 39.86 3.19
CA ASP A 264 -7.64 39.80 1.75
C ASP A 264 -6.32 39.92 0.99
N ILE A 265 -5.95 38.85 0.29
CA ILE A 265 -4.77 38.79 -0.55
C ILE A 265 -5.15 38.12 -1.87
N ALA A 266 -5.02 38.85 -2.95
CA ALA A 266 -5.19 38.36 -4.31
C ALA A 266 -3.92 38.66 -5.10
N VAL A 267 -3.29 37.64 -5.64
CA VAL A 267 -2.11 37.78 -6.48
C VAL A 267 -2.42 37.19 -7.85
N GLU A 268 -2.18 37.97 -8.90
CA GLU A 268 -2.46 37.54 -10.27
C GLU A 268 -1.62 36.31 -10.66
N GLY A 269 -2.29 35.29 -11.22
CA GLY A 269 -1.66 34.04 -11.62
C GLY A 269 -1.39 33.08 -10.48
N VAL A 270 -1.99 33.29 -9.31
CA VAL A 270 -1.79 32.50 -8.10
C VAL A 270 -3.12 32.18 -7.46
N THR A 271 -3.28 30.93 -7.00
CA THR A 271 -4.48 30.47 -6.27
C THR A 271 -4.17 30.35 -4.80
N VAL A 272 -4.98 30.95 -3.94
CA VAL A 272 -4.90 30.77 -2.49
C VAL A 272 -5.48 29.40 -2.15
N LEU A 273 -4.69 28.50 -1.56
CA LEU A 273 -5.11 27.16 -1.15
C LEU A 273 -5.69 27.15 0.25
N SER A 274 -5.01 27.81 1.19
CA SER A 274 -5.44 27.86 2.59
C SER A 274 -5.03 29.19 3.24
N ARG A 275 -5.78 29.56 4.30
CA ARG A 275 -5.46 30.70 5.17
C ARG A 275 -5.67 30.28 6.62
N ALA A 276 -4.65 30.42 7.43
CA ALA A 276 -4.68 30.11 8.85
C ALA A 276 -3.98 31.20 9.65
N GLY A 277 -4.73 32.24 10.01
CA GLY A 277 -4.17 33.41 10.68
C GLY A 277 -3.18 34.17 9.80
N ARG A 278 -1.89 34.20 10.22
CA ARG A 278 -0.79 34.86 9.47
C ARG A 278 -0.23 33.97 8.36
N ARG A 279 -0.54 32.65 8.37
CA ARG A 279 -0.05 31.69 7.39
C ARG A 279 -0.99 31.58 6.21
N VAL A 280 -0.44 31.78 5.01
CA VAL A 280 -1.18 31.64 3.75
C VAL A 280 -0.41 30.72 2.81
N GLU A 281 -1.13 29.79 2.20
CA GLU A 281 -0.56 28.89 1.20
C GLU A 281 -1.10 29.24 -0.19
N PHE A 282 -0.19 29.38 -1.12
CA PHE A 282 -0.48 29.71 -2.50
C PHE A 282 -0.06 28.57 -3.42
N ALA A 283 -0.89 28.25 -4.43
CA ALA A 283 -0.50 27.43 -5.57
C ALA A 283 -0.17 28.32 -6.75
N PHE A 284 0.93 28.05 -7.42
CA PHE A 284 1.33 28.74 -8.64
C PHE A 284 2.05 27.81 -9.60
N ASP A 285 1.97 28.12 -10.90
CA ASP A 285 2.73 27.40 -11.93
C ASP A 285 4.06 28.15 -12.18
N SER A 286 5.17 27.52 -11.81
CA SER A 286 6.51 28.14 -11.96
C SER A 286 6.93 28.37 -13.41
N ARG A 287 6.21 27.78 -14.39
CA ARG A 287 6.40 28.05 -15.83
C ARG A 287 5.73 29.35 -16.27
N VAL A 288 4.68 29.75 -15.56
CA VAL A 288 3.90 30.97 -15.85
C VAL A 288 4.40 32.10 -14.97
N THR A 289 4.57 31.87 -13.68
CA THR A 289 4.99 32.88 -12.70
C THR A 289 6.24 32.37 -12.00
N ALA A 290 7.36 33.04 -12.25
CA ALA A 290 8.61 32.71 -11.57
C ALA A 290 8.49 32.98 -10.07
N ALA A 291 8.99 32.08 -9.23
CA ALA A 291 8.88 32.15 -7.77
C ALA A 291 9.43 33.49 -7.20
N HIS A 292 10.57 33.96 -7.74
CA HIS A 292 11.15 35.22 -7.29
C HIS A 292 10.23 36.45 -7.58
N THR A 293 9.50 36.41 -8.69
CA THR A 293 8.55 37.50 -9.04
C THR A 293 7.38 37.51 -8.07
N LEU A 294 6.86 36.30 -7.72
CA LEU A 294 5.80 36.18 -6.73
C LEU A 294 6.25 36.65 -5.34
N ILE A 295 7.44 36.22 -4.90
CA ILE A 295 8.01 36.63 -3.62
C ILE A 295 8.21 38.17 -3.60
N SER A 296 8.77 38.73 -4.67
CA SER A 296 8.99 40.19 -4.74
C SER A 296 7.68 41.00 -4.66
N ARG A 297 6.60 40.52 -5.28
CA ARG A 297 5.27 41.14 -5.16
C ARG A 297 4.75 41.08 -3.73
N LEU A 298 4.82 39.89 -3.11
CA LEU A 298 4.33 39.71 -1.74
C LEU A 298 5.13 40.53 -0.73
N THR A 299 6.46 40.65 -0.88
CA THR A 299 7.31 41.40 0.01
C THR A 299 7.20 42.93 -0.18
N ALA A 300 6.72 43.38 -1.35
CA ALA A 300 6.50 44.80 -1.59
C ALA A 300 5.32 45.36 -0.78
N ASP A 301 4.28 44.56 -0.61
CA ASP A 301 3.02 44.98 -0.02
C ASP A 301 2.86 44.51 1.45
N HIS A 302 3.59 43.47 1.85
CA HIS A 302 3.40 42.81 3.14
C HIS A 302 4.74 42.43 3.79
N GLY A 303 4.81 42.55 5.12
CA GLY A 303 5.93 42.04 5.91
C GLY A 303 5.85 40.52 5.97
N ILE A 304 6.93 39.82 5.58
CA ILE A 304 7.04 38.36 5.62
C ILE A 304 8.03 37.98 6.73
N GLU A 305 7.61 37.05 7.62
CA GLU A 305 8.49 36.49 8.65
C GLU A 305 9.21 35.24 8.12
N GLU A 306 8.49 34.34 7.45
CA GLU A 306 9.05 33.11 6.91
C GLU A 306 8.37 32.77 5.58
N LEU A 307 9.10 32.14 4.69
CA LEU A 307 8.55 31.59 3.45
C LEU A 307 9.24 30.27 3.07
N SER A 308 8.48 29.36 2.51
CA SER A 308 9.01 28.12 1.90
C SER A 308 8.33 27.85 0.56
N ILE A 309 9.10 27.23 -0.36
CA ILE A 309 8.57 26.73 -1.62
C ILE A 309 8.58 25.21 -1.56
N GLU A 310 7.42 24.61 -1.74
CA GLU A 310 7.23 23.18 -1.65
C GLU A 310 6.71 22.61 -2.97
N GLU A 311 7.04 21.38 -3.25
CA GLU A 311 6.41 20.59 -4.30
C GLU A 311 5.12 19.99 -3.76
N PRO A 312 4.12 19.70 -4.63
CA PRO A 312 2.94 18.96 -4.22
C PRO A 312 3.32 17.61 -3.58
N THR A 313 2.71 17.31 -2.45
CA THR A 313 2.93 16.01 -1.80
C THR A 313 2.34 14.88 -2.64
N ILE A 314 2.81 13.65 -2.42
CA ILE A 314 2.27 12.50 -3.13
C ILE A 314 0.78 12.27 -2.79
N GLU A 315 0.37 12.61 -1.57
CA GLU A 315 -1.02 12.59 -1.13
C GLU A 315 -1.90 13.48 -2.00
N GLU A 316 -1.44 14.68 -2.30
CA GLU A 316 -2.17 15.64 -3.15
C GLU A 316 -2.26 15.16 -4.60
N LEU A 317 -1.15 14.63 -5.14
CA LEU A 317 -1.15 14.05 -6.47
C LEU A 317 -2.18 12.91 -6.60
N ILE A 318 -2.19 12.01 -5.62
CA ILE A 318 -3.11 10.88 -5.59
C ILE A 318 -4.56 11.34 -5.39
N ALA A 319 -4.81 12.32 -4.51
CA ALA A 319 -6.14 12.90 -4.29
C ALA A 319 -6.73 13.47 -5.58
N ARG A 320 -5.91 14.11 -6.42
CA ARG A 320 -6.33 14.61 -7.75
C ARG A 320 -6.75 13.46 -8.68
N PHE A 321 -6.01 12.35 -8.70
CA PHE A 321 -6.40 11.18 -9.49
C PHE A 321 -7.75 10.61 -9.04
N TYR A 322 -8.01 10.57 -7.73
CA TYR A 322 -9.31 10.10 -7.22
C TYR A 322 -10.44 11.06 -7.60
N THR A 323 -10.23 12.36 -7.45
CA THR A 323 -11.23 13.39 -7.82
C THR A 323 -11.54 13.34 -9.31
N ALA A 324 -10.52 13.29 -10.17
CA ALA A 324 -10.67 13.22 -11.63
C ALA A 324 -11.44 11.98 -12.10
N HIS A 325 -11.41 10.88 -11.32
CA HIS A 325 -12.07 9.63 -11.69
C HIS A 325 -13.31 9.31 -10.82
N GLY A 326 -13.79 10.25 -10.00
CA GLY A 326 -14.95 10.05 -9.13
C GLY A 326 -14.77 8.89 -8.14
N ALA A 327 -13.54 8.64 -7.70
CA ALA A 327 -13.20 7.48 -6.86
C ALA A 327 -13.28 7.77 -5.36
N VAL A 328 -13.53 9.00 -4.96
CA VAL A 328 -13.87 9.43 -3.60
C VAL A 328 -15.26 10.01 -3.66
N GLU A 329 -16.22 9.42 -2.93
CA GLU A 329 -17.46 10.10 -2.57
C GLU A 329 -17.09 11.24 -1.60
N ALA A 330 -17.58 12.44 -1.89
CA ALA A 330 -17.39 13.66 -1.12
C ALA A 330 -17.95 13.55 0.31
#